data_c05d20a7e31874d614c4e8c5cc364355
#
_entry.id   c05d20a7e31874d614c4e8c5cc364355
#
_cell.length_a   1.000
_cell.length_b   1.000
_cell.length_c   1.000
_cell.angle_alpha   90.00
_cell.angle_beta   90.00
_cell.angle_gamma   90.00
#
_symmetry.space_group_name_H-M   'P 1'
#
loop_
_entity.id
_entity.type
_entity.pdbx_description
1 polymer ?
#
loop_
_entity_poly.entity_id
_entity_poly.type
_entity_poly.pdbx_seq_one_letter_code
_entity_poly.pdbx_strand_id
1 'polypeptide(L)'
;ICDHCAERVYEENAVEDDTHTLCDHCFDEYYVRCEDCNRIIHRDRAYWDNDDNAYCASCWDEHNDVIHEYSYTPDLVFHGKGLRHFGVELEIDDGGTVNSNAQKLLDIANKDAENLYIKTDGSLDEGLELVTHPMTLEYHLTEMPWAEVLRKAQSMGYLSHAAGTCGLHV
;
A
#
# COMPACT_ATOMS: atom_id res chain seq x y z
N ILE A 1 -15.75 28.87 6.75
CA ILE A 1 -14.59 29.12 5.85
C ILE A 1 -14.17 27.78 5.30
N CYS A 2 -13.92 27.69 3.99
CA CYS A 2 -13.41 26.49 3.36
C CYS A 2 -11.98 26.17 3.83
N ASP A 3 -11.76 24.96 4.30
CA ASP A 3 -10.46 24.51 4.82
C ASP A 3 -9.39 24.36 3.72
N HIS A 4 -9.82 24.28 2.45
CA HIS A 4 -8.91 24.16 1.31
C HIS A 4 -8.50 25.52 0.73
N CYS A 5 -9.46 26.36 0.33
CA CYS A 5 -9.18 27.63 -0.35
C CYS A 5 -9.28 28.87 0.55
N ALA A 6 -9.68 28.72 1.80
CA ALA A 6 -9.89 29.80 2.77
C ALA A 6 -10.98 30.82 2.42
N GLU A 7 -11.80 30.56 1.40
CA GLU A 7 -12.93 31.40 1.04
C GLU A 7 -14.12 31.20 2.00
N ARG A 8 -15.00 32.22 2.05
CA ARG A 8 -16.20 32.14 2.86
C ARG A 8 -17.22 31.19 2.18
N VAL A 9 -17.67 30.18 2.92
CA VAL A 9 -18.70 29.24 2.49
C VAL A 9 -20.01 29.58 3.22
N TYR A 10 -21.13 29.59 2.50
CA TYR A 10 -22.44 29.69 3.09
C TYR A 10 -22.93 28.30 3.46
N GLU A 11 -23.71 28.17 4.55
CA GLU A 11 -24.18 26.88 5.09
C GLU A 11 -24.87 26.00 4.02
N GLU A 12 -25.61 26.62 3.11
CA GLU A 12 -26.32 25.95 2.00
C GLU A 12 -25.40 25.33 0.93
N ASN A 13 -24.12 25.74 0.88
CA ASN A 13 -23.10 25.29 -0.10
C ASN A 13 -21.89 24.68 0.61
N ALA A 14 -22.01 24.34 1.89
CA ALA A 14 -20.94 23.72 2.64
C ALA A 14 -21.04 22.20 2.58
N VAL A 15 -19.95 21.55 2.21
CA VAL A 15 -19.76 20.11 2.36
C VAL A 15 -18.93 19.88 3.62
N GLU A 16 -19.55 19.24 4.61
CA GLU A 16 -18.96 19.14 5.95
C GLU A 16 -18.94 17.70 6.46
N ASP A 17 -17.94 17.43 7.30
CA ASP A 17 -17.91 16.30 8.24
C ASP A 17 -17.33 16.80 9.58
N ASP A 18 -17.04 15.88 10.51
CA ASP A 18 -16.51 16.24 11.85
C ASP A 18 -15.14 16.95 11.79
N THR A 19 -14.44 16.92 10.66
CA THR A 19 -13.07 17.39 10.51
C THR A 19 -12.87 18.43 9.43
N HIS A 20 -13.80 18.55 8.47
CA HIS A 20 -13.66 19.43 7.31
C HIS A 20 -14.93 20.27 7.07
N THR A 21 -14.69 21.51 6.67
CA THR A 21 -15.70 22.39 6.05
C THR A 21 -15.16 22.81 4.68
N LEU A 22 -15.79 22.40 3.60
CA LEU A 22 -15.35 22.67 2.23
C LEU A 22 -16.44 23.38 1.44
N CYS A 23 -16.06 24.21 0.47
CA CYS A 23 -17.01 24.66 -0.54
C CYS A 23 -17.20 23.55 -1.59
N ASP A 24 -18.36 23.56 -2.27
CA ASP A 24 -18.70 22.59 -3.31
C ASP A 24 -17.58 22.40 -4.33
N HIS A 25 -17.01 23.51 -4.82
CA HIS A 25 -15.94 23.48 -5.81
C HIS A 25 -14.69 22.72 -5.32
N CYS A 26 -14.23 23.00 -4.08
CA CYS A 26 -13.05 22.32 -3.55
C CYS A 26 -13.34 20.86 -3.25
N PHE A 27 -14.56 20.55 -2.81
CA PHE A 27 -14.96 19.15 -2.60
C PHE A 27 -14.95 18.37 -3.91
N ASP A 28 -15.62 18.87 -4.95
CA ASP A 28 -15.73 18.18 -6.24
C ASP A 28 -14.37 17.96 -6.92
N GLU A 29 -13.45 18.92 -6.77
CA GLU A 29 -12.14 18.88 -7.44
C GLU A 29 -11.13 18.01 -6.68
N TYR A 30 -11.06 18.14 -5.33
CA TYR A 30 -9.94 17.60 -4.55
C TYR A 30 -10.32 16.54 -3.52
N TYR A 31 -11.61 16.36 -3.22
CA TYR A 31 -12.03 15.50 -2.13
C TYR A 31 -13.05 14.46 -2.60
N VAL A 32 -13.28 13.47 -1.74
CA VAL A 32 -14.27 12.41 -1.94
C VAL A 32 -14.72 11.91 -0.56
N ARG A 33 -15.87 11.28 -0.48
CA ARG A 33 -16.31 10.61 0.76
C ARG A 33 -15.87 9.16 0.78
N CYS A 34 -15.44 8.70 1.94
CA CYS A 34 -15.21 7.29 2.20
C CYS A 34 -16.55 6.53 2.10
N GLU A 35 -16.58 5.46 1.33
CA GLU A 35 -17.79 4.65 1.11
C GLU A 35 -18.36 4.08 2.42
N ASP A 36 -17.49 3.67 3.35
CA ASP A 36 -17.94 3.06 4.61
C ASP A 36 -18.28 4.06 5.71
N CYS A 37 -17.32 4.95 6.03
CA CYS A 37 -17.48 5.83 7.19
C CYS A 37 -17.95 7.24 6.83
N ASN A 38 -18.16 7.53 5.56
CA ASN A 38 -18.63 8.82 5.01
C ASN A 38 -17.75 10.04 5.34
N ARG A 39 -16.54 9.85 5.90
CA ARG A 39 -15.58 10.93 6.13
C ARG A 39 -15.08 11.51 4.83
N ILE A 40 -14.84 12.82 4.84
CA ILE A 40 -14.21 13.53 3.71
C ILE A 40 -12.71 13.23 3.70
N ILE A 41 -12.21 12.83 2.55
CA ILE A 41 -10.79 12.51 2.33
C ILE A 41 -10.29 13.19 1.06
N HIS A 42 -9.06 13.67 1.08
CA HIS A 42 -8.43 14.19 -0.13
C HIS A 42 -8.18 13.06 -1.12
N ARG A 43 -8.47 13.27 -2.42
CA ARG A 43 -8.35 12.22 -3.46
C ARG A 43 -6.98 11.57 -3.51
N ASP A 44 -5.91 12.33 -3.28
CA ASP A 44 -4.53 11.82 -3.24
C ASP A 44 -4.24 10.88 -2.04
N ARG A 45 -5.14 10.84 -1.06
CA ARG A 45 -5.05 9.99 0.13
C ARG A 45 -6.14 8.93 0.20
N ALA A 46 -7.01 8.90 -0.80
CA ALA A 46 -8.06 7.90 -0.92
C ALA A 46 -7.47 6.61 -1.50
N TYR A 47 -7.97 5.48 -1.02
CA TYR A 47 -7.78 4.16 -1.62
C TYR A 47 -9.00 3.87 -2.48
N TRP A 48 -8.80 3.26 -3.63
CA TRP A 48 -9.83 3.02 -4.61
C TRP A 48 -9.91 1.52 -4.91
N ASP A 49 -11.12 0.97 -4.89
CA ASP A 49 -11.35 -0.40 -5.34
C ASP A 49 -11.54 -0.48 -6.86
N ASN A 50 -11.77 -1.68 -7.38
CA ASN A 50 -11.96 -1.91 -8.81
C ASN A 50 -13.28 -1.35 -9.38
N ASP A 51 -14.19 -0.95 -8.50
CA ASP A 51 -15.50 -0.36 -8.82
C ASP A 51 -15.52 1.16 -8.64
N ASP A 52 -14.33 1.79 -8.50
CA ASP A 52 -14.12 3.22 -8.27
C ASP A 52 -14.72 3.75 -6.95
N ASN A 53 -14.91 2.90 -5.94
CA ASN A 53 -15.29 3.35 -4.59
C ASN A 53 -14.08 3.82 -3.82
N ALA A 54 -14.23 4.92 -3.09
CA ALA A 54 -13.15 5.55 -2.33
C ALA A 54 -13.20 5.17 -0.85
N TYR A 55 -12.07 4.83 -0.27
CA TYR A 55 -11.94 4.46 1.15
C TYR A 55 -10.87 5.28 1.86
N CYS A 56 -11.09 5.63 3.12
CA CYS A 56 -10.01 6.11 3.98
C CYS A 56 -9.12 4.94 4.41
N ALA A 57 -7.91 5.21 4.89
CA ALA A 57 -6.94 4.17 5.24
C ALA A 57 -7.50 3.14 6.23
N SER A 58 -8.22 3.58 7.26
CA SER A 58 -8.79 2.66 8.26
C SER A 58 -9.87 1.74 7.69
N CYS A 59 -10.75 2.25 6.83
CA CYS A 59 -11.78 1.40 6.20
C CYS A 59 -11.16 0.49 5.13
N TRP A 60 -10.16 0.98 4.40
CA TRP A 60 -9.42 0.15 3.46
C TRP A 60 -8.74 -1.04 4.15
N ASP A 61 -8.11 -0.82 5.30
CA ASP A 61 -7.48 -1.87 6.09
C ASP A 61 -8.46 -2.93 6.60
N GLU A 62 -9.74 -2.56 6.80
CA GLU A 62 -10.80 -3.49 7.22
C GLU A 62 -11.36 -4.34 6.06
N HIS A 63 -11.31 -3.84 4.81
CA HIS A 63 -11.94 -4.46 3.64
C HIS A 63 -10.97 -5.14 2.68
N ASN A 64 -9.72 -4.73 2.65
CA ASN A 64 -8.73 -5.25 1.72
C ASN A 64 -7.62 -5.99 2.46
N ASP A 65 -7.81 -7.29 2.61
CA ASP A 65 -6.79 -8.17 3.14
C ASP A 65 -5.79 -8.53 2.03
N VAL A 66 -4.80 -7.65 1.84
CA VAL A 66 -3.69 -7.86 0.90
C VAL A 66 -2.48 -8.53 1.54
N ILE A 67 -2.52 -8.69 2.85
CA ILE A 67 -1.51 -9.42 3.62
C ILE A 67 -2.02 -10.83 3.83
N HIS A 68 -1.41 -11.79 3.17
CA HIS A 68 -1.79 -13.19 3.27
C HIS A 68 -1.27 -13.82 4.57
N GLU A 69 -1.91 -14.91 4.98
CA GLU A 69 -1.41 -15.75 6.07
C GLU A 69 -0.07 -16.42 5.70
N TYR A 70 0.71 -16.79 6.69
CA TYR A 70 2.01 -17.47 6.54
C TYR A 70 1.98 -18.67 5.56
N SER A 71 0.91 -19.45 5.58
CA SER A 71 0.75 -20.65 4.75
C SER A 71 0.38 -20.36 3.28
N TYR A 72 0.15 -19.11 2.92
CA TYR A 72 -0.27 -18.75 1.55
C TYR A 72 0.81 -19.12 0.53
N THR A 73 0.37 -19.76 -0.54
CA THR A 73 1.19 -20.14 -1.69
C THR A 73 0.40 -19.87 -2.98
N PRO A 74 0.74 -18.83 -3.74
CA PRO A 74 0.08 -18.52 -5.00
C PRO A 74 0.50 -19.45 -6.12
N ASP A 75 -0.20 -19.41 -7.24
CA ASP A 75 0.28 -19.94 -8.50
C ASP A 75 1.55 -19.17 -8.92
N LEU A 76 2.61 -19.90 -9.28
CA LEU A 76 3.90 -19.28 -9.57
C LEU A 76 3.92 -18.63 -10.96
N VAL A 77 4.32 -17.38 -11.00
CA VAL A 77 4.63 -16.63 -12.24
C VAL A 77 6.15 -16.54 -12.40
N PHE A 78 6.69 -16.99 -13.53
CA PHE A 78 8.13 -16.96 -13.80
C PHE A 78 8.50 -15.73 -14.62
N HIS A 79 9.37 -14.88 -14.10
CA HIS A 79 9.79 -13.64 -14.73
C HIS A 79 11.22 -13.70 -15.30
N GLY A 80 11.38 -13.10 -16.47
CA GLY A 80 12.66 -13.07 -17.19
C GLY A 80 12.88 -14.29 -18.09
N LYS A 81 13.90 -14.18 -18.96
CA LYS A 81 14.26 -15.21 -19.93
C LYS A 81 15.54 -15.92 -19.49
N GLY A 82 15.42 -17.18 -19.11
CA GLY A 82 16.60 -17.96 -18.66
C GLY A 82 16.22 -19.33 -18.14
N LEU A 83 17.23 -20.12 -17.76
CA LEU A 83 17.04 -21.46 -17.21
C LEU A 83 17.03 -21.49 -15.69
N ARG A 84 17.47 -20.41 -15.04
CA ARG A 84 17.59 -20.31 -13.59
C ARG A 84 16.72 -19.17 -13.09
N HIS A 85 15.81 -19.51 -12.20
CA HIS A 85 14.95 -18.56 -11.48
C HIS A 85 15.10 -18.83 -10.00
N PHE A 86 15.00 -17.79 -9.20
CA PHE A 86 14.96 -17.85 -7.74
C PHE A 86 13.97 -16.82 -7.20
N GLY A 87 13.43 -17.08 -6.04
CA GLY A 87 12.62 -16.14 -5.28
C GLY A 87 13.46 -15.44 -4.22
N VAL A 88 12.96 -14.32 -3.75
CA VAL A 88 13.49 -13.57 -2.61
C VAL A 88 12.38 -13.41 -1.59
N GLU A 89 12.66 -13.73 -0.35
CA GLU A 89 11.83 -13.41 0.80
C GLU A 89 12.55 -12.31 1.60
N LEU A 90 11.94 -11.16 1.69
CA LEU A 90 12.47 -10.01 2.43
C LEU A 90 11.56 -9.68 3.58
N GLU A 91 12.07 -9.77 4.78
CA GLU A 91 11.38 -9.38 6.00
C GLU A 91 11.64 -7.92 6.35
N ILE A 92 10.58 -7.21 6.72
CA ILE A 92 10.61 -5.83 7.20
C ILE A 92 9.71 -5.70 8.43
N ASP A 93 10.15 -4.98 9.46
CA ASP A 93 9.49 -4.91 10.76
C ASP A 93 9.39 -3.48 11.29
N ASP A 94 8.75 -3.28 12.45
CA ASP A 94 8.53 -1.99 13.14
C ASP A 94 7.55 -1.02 12.44
N GLY A 95 7.05 -1.34 11.25
CA GLY A 95 6.15 -0.47 10.48
C GLY A 95 4.67 -0.85 10.58
N GLY A 96 4.35 -1.92 11.33
CA GLY A 96 3.00 -2.46 11.51
C GLY A 96 2.59 -3.46 10.43
N THR A 97 1.73 -4.42 10.82
CA THR A 97 1.07 -5.35 9.90
C THR A 97 -0.20 -4.66 9.36
N VAL A 98 -0.03 -3.72 8.43
CA VAL A 98 -1.06 -2.78 7.98
C VAL A 98 -1.32 -2.93 6.49
N ASN A 99 -2.54 -3.30 6.11
CA ASN A 99 -2.94 -3.54 4.72
C ASN A 99 -2.70 -2.32 3.80
N SER A 100 -2.98 -1.11 4.26
CA SER A 100 -2.74 0.09 3.46
C SER A 100 -1.25 0.38 3.21
N ASN A 101 -0.36 -0.08 4.06
CA ASN A 101 1.08 -0.03 3.83
C ASN A 101 1.51 -1.12 2.85
N ALA A 102 1.01 -2.35 3.04
CA ALA A 102 1.25 -3.45 2.13
C ALA A 102 0.79 -3.12 0.70
N GLN A 103 -0.41 -2.54 0.54
CA GLN A 103 -0.93 -2.11 -0.76
C GLN A 103 0.01 -1.12 -1.46
N LYS A 104 0.54 -0.11 -0.76
CA LYS A 104 1.50 0.85 -1.34
C LYS A 104 2.80 0.20 -1.83
N LEU A 105 3.23 -0.88 -1.18
CA LEU A 105 4.40 -1.64 -1.63
C LEU A 105 4.04 -2.48 -2.86
N LEU A 106 2.86 -3.11 -2.87
CA LEU A 106 2.36 -3.85 -4.02
C LEU A 106 2.15 -2.95 -5.25
N ASP A 107 1.58 -1.76 -5.09
CA ASP A 107 1.37 -0.80 -6.19
C ASP A 107 2.68 -0.41 -6.89
N ILE A 108 3.77 -0.36 -6.15
CA ILE A 108 5.10 -0.09 -6.70
C ILE A 108 5.68 -1.35 -7.35
N ALA A 109 5.66 -2.45 -6.61
CA ALA A 109 6.31 -3.68 -7.04
C ALA A 109 5.60 -4.34 -8.23
N ASN A 110 4.26 -4.30 -8.24
CA ASN A 110 3.42 -5.01 -9.19
C ASN A 110 2.84 -4.09 -10.30
N LYS A 111 3.39 -2.88 -10.45
CA LYS A 111 2.90 -1.90 -11.41
C LYS A 111 2.76 -2.42 -12.84
N ASP A 112 3.76 -3.19 -13.30
CA ASP A 112 3.84 -3.66 -14.68
C ASP A 112 3.63 -5.19 -14.80
N ALA A 113 3.78 -5.93 -13.70
CA ALA A 113 3.60 -7.37 -13.59
C ALA A 113 3.42 -7.78 -12.13
N GLU A 114 2.80 -8.92 -11.89
CA GLU A 114 2.70 -9.51 -10.55
C GLU A 114 4.07 -10.05 -10.11
N ASN A 115 4.86 -9.21 -9.48
CA ASN A 115 6.25 -9.49 -9.11
C ASN A 115 6.37 -10.10 -7.72
N LEU A 116 5.55 -9.68 -6.76
CA LEU A 116 5.60 -10.17 -5.39
C LEU A 116 4.20 -10.17 -4.73
N TYR A 117 4.11 -10.88 -3.65
CA TYR A 117 2.99 -10.89 -2.71
C TYR A 117 3.51 -10.68 -1.29
N ILE A 118 2.62 -10.37 -0.37
CA ILE A 118 2.97 -10.04 1.02
C ILE A 118 2.26 -11.01 1.95
N LYS A 119 3.01 -11.51 2.94
CA LYS A 119 2.51 -12.42 3.99
C LYS A 119 2.85 -11.91 5.39
N THR A 120 2.18 -12.50 6.37
CA THR A 120 2.63 -12.45 7.77
C THR A 120 3.74 -13.48 7.99
N ASP A 121 4.70 -13.16 8.86
CA ASP A 121 5.66 -14.12 9.41
C ASP A 121 5.69 -14.03 10.93
N GLY A 122 5.71 -15.19 11.59
CA GLY A 122 5.66 -15.29 13.05
C GLY A 122 6.96 -14.93 13.77
N SER A 123 8.04 -14.65 13.04
CA SER A 123 9.31 -14.17 13.58
C SER A 123 9.35 -12.65 13.72
N LEU A 124 8.42 -11.95 13.03
CA LEU A 124 8.29 -10.51 13.07
C LEU A 124 7.40 -10.05 14.23
N ASP A 125 7.72 -8.93 14.84
CA ASP A 125 6.91 -8.34 15.91
C ASP A 125 5.68 -7.62 15.33
N GLU A 126 5.88 -6.63 14.45
CA GLU A 126 4.84 -5.89 13.73
C GLU A 126 5.32 -5.59 12.30
N GLY A 127 5.41 -6.61 11.46
CA GLY A 127 6.08 -6.53 10.17
C GLY A 127 5.37 -7.24 9.03
N LEU A 128 6.07 -7.28 7.91
CA LEU A 128 5.63 -7.86 6.64
C LEU A 128 6.74 -8.71 6.03
N GLU A 129 6.38 -9.85 5.45
CA GLU A 129 7.24 -10.66 4.60
C GLU A 129 6.88 -10.41 3.13
N LEU A 130 7.82 -9.84 2.37
CA LEU A 130 7.69 -9.60 0.93
C LEU A 130 8.30 -10.80 0.19
N VAL A 131 7.47 -11.54 -0.53
CA VAL A 131 7.89 -12.75 -1.24
C VAL A 131 7.75 -12.55 -2.75
N THR A 132 8.86 -12.67 -3.49
CA THR A 132 8.80 -12.54 -4.95
C THR A 132 8.38 -13.84 -5.61
N HIS A 133 7.72 -13.72 -6.75
CA HIS A 133 7.66 -14.80 -7.72
C HIS A 133 9.06 -15.16 -8.21
N PRO A 134 9.29 -16.38 -8.74
CA PRO A 134 10.60 -16.77 -9.25
C PRO A 134 11.04 -15.91 -10.43
N MET A 135 12.21 -15.27 -10.32
CA MET A 135 12.75 -14.35 -11.33
C MET A 135 14.17 -14.73 -11.73
N THR A 136 14.57 -14.39 -12.95
CA THR A 136 16.01 -14.48 -13.31
C THR A 136 16.79 -13.40 -12.59
N LEU A 137 18.10 -13.59 -12.43
CA LEU A 137 18.97 -12.55 -11.86
C LEU A 137 18.88 -11.22 -12.65
N GLU A 138 18.82 -11.30 -13.96
CA GLU A 138 18.68 -10.11 -14.81
C GLU A 138 17.39 -9.35 -14.46
N TYR A 139 16.25 -10.05 -14.36
CA TYR A 139 14.97 -9.44 -14.01
C TYR A 139 15.00 -8.77 -12.62
N HIS A 140 15.59 -9.44 -11.62
CA HIS A 140 15.77 -8.84 -10.29
C HIS A 140 16.60 -7.55 -10.32
N LEU A 141 17.57 -7.44 -11.26
CA LEU A 141 18.46 -6.29 -11.33
C LEU A 141 17.95 -5.15 -12.21
N THR A 142 17.08 -5.44 -13.21
CA THR A 142 16.69 -4.44 -14.23
C THR A 142 15.21 -4.08 -14.19
N GLU A 143 14.33 -5.02 -13.87
CA GLU A 143 12.87 -4.82 -13.95
C GLU A 143 12.23 -4.69 -12.56
N MET A 144 12.70 -5.46 -11.57
CA MET A 144 12.14 -5.39 -10.22
C MET A 144 12.50 -4.06 -9.54
N PRO A 145 11.53 -3.23 -9.14
CA PRO A 145 11.79 -1.88 -8.63
C PRO A 145 12.22 -1.88 -7.14
N TRP A 146 13.19 -2.73 -6.76
CA TRP A 146 13.63 -2.90 -5.38
C TRP A 146 13.95 -1.59 -4.66
N ALA A 147 14.65 -0.67 -5.34
CA ALA A 147 15.06 0.59 -4.73
C ALA A 147 13.86 1.48 -4.37
N GLU A 148 12.77 1.42 -5.12
CA GLU A 148 11.55 2.18 -4.85
C GLU A 148 10.73 1.53 -3.74
N VAL A 149 10.57 0.21 -3.78
CA VAL A 149 9.91 -0.58 -2.73
C VAL A 149 10.59 -0.34 -1.38
N LEU A 150 11.91 -0.47 -1.30
CA LEU A 150 12.67 -0.29 -0.06
C LEU A 150 12.61 1.13 0.48
N ARG A 151 12.72 2.16 -0.40
CA ARG A 151 12.55 3.56 0.04
C ARG A 151 11.15 3.82 0.55
N LYS A 152 10.13 3.24 -0.08
CA LYS A 152 8.75 3.36 0.37
C LYS A 152 8.54 2.71 1.72
N ALA A 153 9.00 1.48 1.92
CA ALA A 153 8.96 0.78 3.20
C ALA A 153 9.62 1.61 4.30
N GLN A 154 10.84 2.11 4.06
CA GLN A 154 11.56 2.97 5.02
C GLN A 154 10.78 4.26 5.33
N SER A 155 10.15 4.89 4.35
CA SER A 155 9.35 6.11 4.56
C SER A 155 8.10 5.88 5.42
N MET A 156 7.64 4.64 5.53
CA MET A 156 6.51 4.22 6.35
C MET A 156 6.93 3.68 7.73
N GLY A 157 8.24 3.73 8.04
CA GLY A 157 8.77 3.33 9.35
C GLY A 157 9.31 1.90 9.41
N TYR A 158 9.20 1.12 8.33
CA TYR A 158 9.76 -0.23 8.34
C TYR A 158 11.28 -0.22 8.37
N LEU A 159 11.81 -1.10 9.20
CA LEU A 159 13.22 -1.45 9.28
C LEU A 159 13.40 -2.88 8.75
N SER A 160 14.63 -3.23 8.38
CA SER A 160 15.00 -4.61 8.07
C SER A 160 16.18 -5.01 8.97
N HIS A 161 17.40 -4.93 8.50
CA HIS A 161 18.58 -5.28 9.27
C HIS A 161 18.66 -4.63 10.67
N ALA A 162 18.16 -3.40 10.84
CA ALA A 162 18.20 -2.68 12.12
C ALA A 162 17.13 -3.13 13.13
N ALA A 163 16.07 -3.80 12.69
CA ALA A 163 15.03 -4.34 13.58
C ALA A 163 15.55 -5.52 14.44
N GLY A 164 16.48 -6.29 13.89
CA GLY A 164 17.05 -7.45 14.58
C GLY A 164 16.20 -8.72 14.47
N THR A 165 15.00 -8.63 13.93
CA THR A 165 14.04 -9.72 13.68
C THR A 165 14.03 -10.18 12.23
N CYS A 166 14.54 -9.35 11.32
CA CYS A 166 14.39 -9.53 9.88
C CYS A 166 15.53 -10.29 9.21
N GLY A 167 15.18 -11.08 8.20
CA GLY A 167 16.08 -11.79 7.32
C GLY A 167 15.90 -11.43 5.84
N LEU A 168 16.83 -11.94 5.04
CA LEU A 168 16.75 -11.99 3.59
C LEU A 168 17.06 -13.42 3.17
N HIS A 169 16.09 -14.09 2.56
CA HIS A 169 16.22 -15.45 2.05
C HIS A 169 16.21 -15.45 0.51
N VAL A 170 16.99 -16.38 -0.08
CA VAL A 170 17.12 -16.50 -1.55
C VAL A 170 17.11 -17.98 -1.94
#